data_447633d602f7f7616bdd205fdc71ac0f
#
_entry.id   447633d602f7f7616bdd205fdc71ac0f
#
_cell.length_a   1.000
_cell.length_b   1.000
_cell.length_c   1.000
_cell.angle_alpha   90.00
_cell.angle_beta   90.00
_cell.angle_gamma   90.00
#
_symmetry.space_group_name_H-M   'P 1'
#
loop_
_entity.id
_entity.type
_entity.pdbx_description
1 polymer ?
#
loop_
_entity_poly.entity_id
_entity_poly.type
_entity_poly.pdbx_seq_one_letter_code
_entity_poly.pdbx_strand_id
1 'polypeptide(L)'
;MSIKILSADEIKQKKNSYDIPPVLFANPKNLYQRRAKRLRELAKDHPLADYLLFAADVVESQLSVFEKNPLEKQSFDNLNEIEPLNAKTFKRSSIWIEYLKEILHSIKPKANEQVTATIENIEKASDKELEEMATHLLSQEFNLVSTDKAVFIWAALSLYWLQLAQQIPHNSRQEGTDNLHYCPVCGSAPVASVVHIGTSQGLRYLHCSLCESEWNLVRAQCTNCNEHKNLEMWSLNEELALVRAETCGDCQSYLKIMFQEKDPNVEAVADDLASIFLDIEMEEKGFARSGLNPFVFPAEEV
;
A
#
# COMPACT_ATOMS: atom_id res chain seq x y z
N MET A 1 7.97 -20.53 46.75
CA MET A 1 8.29 -20.27 45.33
C MET A 1 9.76 -19.93 45.24
N SER A 2 10.54 -20.69 44.47
CA SER A 2 11.98 -20.41 44.29
C SER A 2 12.15 -19.45 43.12
N ILE A 3 12.81 -18.31 43.34
CA ILE A 3 13.17 -17.37 42.29
C ILE A 3 14.39 -17.93 41.57
N LYS A 4 14.27 -18.25 40.28
CA LYS A 4 15.40 -18.65 39.44
C LYS A 4 16.02 -17.39 38.83
N ILE A 5 17.28 -17.12 39.17
CA ILE A 5 18.03 -16.03 38.52
C ILE A 5 18.59 -16.59 37.20
N LEU A 6 18.23 -15.95 36.08
CA LEU A 6 18.71 -16.33 34.75
C LEU A 6 20.12 -15.78 34.52
N SER A 7 20.97 -16.56 33.87
CA SER A 7 22.30 -16.12 33.44
C SER A 7 22.20 -15.09 32.30
N ALA A 8 23.27 -14.33 32.09
CA ALA A 8 23.34 -13.36 31.00
C ALA A 8 23.10 -13.99 29.62
N ASP A 9 23.51 -15.24 29.42
CA ASP A 9 23.31 -15.99 28.17
C ASP A 9 21.87 -16.50 28.02
N GLU A 10 21.22 -16.92 29.11
CA GLU A 10 19.79 -17.27 29.11
C GLU A 10 18.91 -16.02 28.85
N ILE A 11 19.36 -14.85 29.34
CA ILE A 11 18.69 -13.55 29.06
C ILE A 11 18.87 -13.15 27.59
N LYS A 12 20.07 -13.34 27.02
CA LYS A 12 20.32 -13.11 25.59
C LYS A 12 19.51 -14.03 24.69
N GLN A 13 19.39 -15.31 25.02
CA GLN A 13 18.55 -16.27 24.30
C GLN A 13 17.05 -15.90 24.37
N LYS A 14 16.59 -15.33 25.50
CA LYS A 14 15.21 -14.86 25.65
C LYS A 14 14.95 -13.50 24.97
N LYS A 15 15.97 -12.68 24.75
CA LYS A 15 15.82 -11.42 23.97
C LYS A 15 15.31 -11.66 22.55
N ASN A 16 15.62 -12.82 21.97
CA ASN A 16 15.13 -13.18 20.62
C ASN A 16 13.62 -13.47 20.55
N SER A 17 12.88 -13.49 21.66
CA SER A 17 11.43 -13.71 21.66
C SER A 17 10.60 -12.42 21.45
N TYR A 18 11.24 -11.25 21.35
CA TYR A 18 10.62 -9.94 21.13
C TYR A 18 11.16 -9.25 19.86
N ASP A 19 11.68 -10.02 18.90
CA ASP A 19 12.09 -9.46 17.61
C ASP A 19 10.84 -8.94 16.88
N ILE A 20 10.74 -7.61 16.73
CA ILE A 20 9.73 -6.97 15.88
C ILE A 20 10.11 -7.29 14.44
N PRO A 21 9.25 -7.96 13.66
CA PRO A 21 9.53 -8.17 12.24
C PRO A 21 9.69 -6.83 11.55
N PRO A 22 10.83 -6.54 10.90
CA PRO A 22 11.03 -5.24 10.23
C PRO A 22 10.09 -5.09 9.04
N VAL A 23 9.76 -6.19 8.36
CA VAL A 23 8.86 -6.25 7.20
C VAL A 23 7.88 -7.40 7.35
N LEU A 24 6.61 -7.15 7.01
CA LEU A 24 5.55 -8.14 6.91
C LEU A 24 5.14 -8.27 5.44
N PHE A 25 5.07 -9.51 4.94
CA PHE A 25 4.62 -9.80 3.58
C PHE A 25 3.15 -10.23 3.60
N ALA A 26 2.35 -9.61 2.74
CA ALA A 26 0.94 -9.90 2.65
C ALA A 26 0.67 -11.27 2.00
N ASN A 27 -0.30 -12.02 2.49
CA ASN A 27 -0.85 -13.15 1.74
C ASN A 27 -1.81 -12.61 0.67
N PRO A 28 -1.56 -12.80 -0.64
CA PRO A 28 -2.33 -12.17 -1.71
C PRO A 28 -3.82 -12.47 -1.65
N LYS A 29 -4.19 -13.72 -1.41
CA LYS A 29 -5.58 -14.16 -1.33
C LYS A 29 -6.31 -13.48 -0.17
N ASN A 30 -5.72 -13.53 1.01
CA ASN A 30 -6.31 -12.92 2.21
C ASN A 30 -6.42 -11.39 2.06
N LEU A 31 -5.36 -10.75 1.53
CA LEU A 31 -5.33 -9.30 1.31
C LEU A 31 -6.49 -8.85 0.41
N TYR A 32 -6.59 -9.42 -0.80
CA TYR A 32 -7.60 -9.01 -1.76
C TYR A 32 -9.03 -9.34 -1.30
N GLN A 33 -9.24 -10.49 -0.63
CA GLN A 33 -10.55 -10.83 -0.06
C GLN A 33 -10.97 -9.82 1.03
N ARG A 34 -10.06 -9.46 1.94
CA ARG A 34 -10.34 -8.48 2.99
C ARG A 34 -10.60 -7.10 2.41
N ARG A 35 -9.78 -6.63 1.48
CA ARG A 35 -9.90 -5.31 0.83
C ARG A 35 -11.22 -5.20 0.07
N ALA A 36 -11.55 -6.16 -0.79
CA ALA A 36 -12.80 -6.15 -1.54
C ALA A 36 -14.02 -6.14 -0.61
N LYS A 37 -14.02 -6.99 0.43
CA LYS A 37 -15.07 -7.01 1.44
C LYS A 37 -15.19 -5.66 2.15
N ARG A 38 -14.07 -5.08 2.59
CA ARG A 38 -14.03 -3.79 3.30
C ARG A 38 -14.56 -2.66 2.44
N LEU A 39 -14.14 -2.57 1.18
CA LEU A 39 -14.64 -1.57 0.22
C LEU A 39 -16.16 -1.65 0.05
N ARG A 40 -16.73 -2.85 -0.07
CA ARG A 40 -18.19 -3.04 -0.17
C ARG A 40 -18.93 -2.68 1.12
N GLU A 41 -18.32 -2.91 2.28
CA GLU A 41 -18.89 -2.52 3.57
C GLU A 41 -18.88 -0.99 3.72
N LEU A 42 -17.78 -0.34 3.37
CA LEU A 42 -17.62 1.12 3.43
C LEU A 42 -18.49 1.86 2.41
N ALA A 43 -18.82 1.23 1.28
CA ALA A 43 -19.70 1.82 0.26
C ALA A 43 -21.14 2.05 0.73
N LYS A 44 -21.59 1.40 1.82
CA LYS A 44 -22.94 1.55 2.33
C LYS A 44 -23.14 2.98 2.85
N ASP A 45 -24.11 3.68 2.29
CA ASP A 45 -24.48 5.06 2.66
C ASP A 45 -23.31 6.07 2.55
N HIS A 46 -22.29 5.75 1.71
CA HIS A 46 -21.13 6.60 1.51
C HIS A 46 -21.29 7.52 0.29
N PRO A 47 -20.88 8.82 0.34
CA PRO A 47 -20.98 9.71 -0.81
C PRO A 47 -20.26 9.22 -2.07
N LEU A 48 -19.19 8.42 -1.91
CA LEU A 48 -18.41 7.81 -3.00
C LEU A 48 -18.75 6.32 -3.20
N ALA A 49 -19.98 5.90 -2.88
CA ALA A 49 -20.39 4.48 -2.93
C ALA A 49 -20.03 3.82 -4.26
N ASP A 50 -20.35 4.45 -5.39
CA ASP A 50 -20.09 3.89 -6.73
C ASP A 50 -18.60 3.69 -6.99
N TYR A 51 -17.75 4.61 -6.52
CA TYR A 51 -16.32 4.50 -6.68
C TYR A 51 -15.71 3.42 -5.78
N LEU A 52 -16.17 3.30 -4.55
CA LEU A 52 -15.77 2.21 -3.63
C LEU A 52 -16.18 0.84 -4.17
N LEU A 53 -17.36 0.72 -4.78
CA LEU A 53 -17.81 -0.52 -5.44
C LEU A 53 -16.97 -0.83 -6.68
N PHE A 54 -16.63 0.18 -7.49
CA PHE A 54 -15.71 0.03 -8.61
C PHE A 54 -14.33 -0.45 -8.13
N ALA A 55 -13.77 0.16 -7.09
CA ALA A 55 -12.50 -0.27 -6.51
C ALA A 55 -12.56 -1.72 -6.00
N ALA A 56 -13.68 -2.13 -5.40
CA ALA A 56 -13.91 -3.52 -4.99
C ALA A 56 -13.90 -4.49 -6.19
N ASP A 57 -14.51 -4.11 -7.30
CA ASP A 57 -14.51 -4.93 -8.53
C ASP A 57 -13.10 -5.07 -9.12
N VAL A 58 -12.27 -4.00 -9.08
CA VAL A 58 -10.86 -4.07 -9.49
C VAL A 58 -10.08 -5.04 -8.59
N VAL A 59 -10.25 -4.96 -7.28
CA VAL A 59 -9.59 -5.85 -6.31
C VAL A 59 -10.02 -7.31 -6.48
N GLU A 60 -11.31 -7.57 -6.72
CA GLU A 60 -11.80 -8.93 -7.03
C GLU A 60 -11.22 -9.47 -8.33
N SER A 61 -11.01 -8.60 -9.32
CA SER A 61 -10.35 -8.97 -10.58
C SER A 61 -8.89 -9.33 -10.35
N GLN A 62 -8.14 -8.55 -9.53
CA GLN A 62 -6.77 -8.89 -9.13
C GLN A 62 -6.71 -10.28 -8.46
N LEU A 63 -7.64 -10.57 -7.55
CA LEU A 63 -7.73 -11.88 -6.90
C LEU A 63 -7.98 -13.00 -7.91
N SER A 64 -8.91 -12.79 -8.84
CA SER A 64 -9.23 -13.78 -9.88
C SER A 64 -8.03 -14.08 -10.78
N VAL A 65 -7.29 -13.03 -11.19
CA VAL A 65 -6.07 -13.17 -12.00
C VAL A 65 -4.98 -13.91 -11.22
N PHE A 66 -4.76 -13.54 -9.96
CA PHE A 66 -3.82 -14.25 -9.08
C PHE A 66 -4.13 -15.75 -8.95
N GLU A 67 -5.40 -16.12 -8.78
CA GLU A 67 -5.80 -17.52 -8.61
C GLU A 67 -5.69 -18.34 -9.90
N LYS A 68 -5.89 -17.70 -11.06
CA LYS A 68 -5.86 -18.38 -12.38
C LYS A 68 -4.47 -18.44 -13.00
N ASN A 69 -3.69 -17.38 -12.82
CA ASN A 69 -2.42 -17.17 -13.49
C ASN A 69 -1.33 -16.68 -12.50
N PRO A 70 -0.96 -17.51 -11.51
CA PRO A 70 0.05 -17.14 -10.54
C PRO A 70 1.42 -16.99 -11.21
N LEU A 71 2.21 -16.01 -10.72
CA LEU A 71 3.57 -15.76 -11.20
C LEU A 71 4.47 -16.96 -10.89
N GLU A 72 5.17 -17.46 -11.89
CA GLU A 72 6.17 -18.50 -11.72
C GLU A 72 7.30 -18.05 -10.79
N LYS A 73 7.96 -19.03 -10.16
CA LYS A 73 9.06 -18.76 -9.24
C LYS A 73 10.21 -18.08 -9.97
N GLN A 74 10.60 -16.91 -9.47
CA GLN A 74 11.73 -16.14 -9.96
C GLN A 74 12.99 -16.43 -9.15
N SER A 75 14.17 -16.26 -9.77
CA SER A 75 15.45 -16.21 -9.05
C SER A 75 15.85 -14.75 -8.85
N PHE A 76 16.28 -14.42 -7.64
CA PHE A 76 16.73 -13.09 -7.28
C PHE A 76 18.23 -13.12 -6.95
N ASP A 77 19.02 -12.29 -7.61
CA ASP A 77 20.47 -12.27 -7.41
C ASP A 77 20.89 -11.43 -6.18
N ASN A 78 20.05 -10.50 -5.69
CA ASN A 78 20.43 -9.46 -4.73
C ASN A 78 19.44 -9.29 -3.56
N LEU A 79 18.98 -10.40 -2.97
CA LEU A 79 17.99 -10.37 -1.86
C LEU A 79 18.49 -9.69 -0.57
N ASN A 80 19.79 -9.47 -0.42
CA ASN A 80 20.39 -8.82 0.74
C ASN A 80 20.53 -7.30 0.59
N GLU A 81 20.15 -6.75 -0.57
CA GLU A 81 20.17 -5.31 -0.82
C GLU A 81 18.91 -4.65 -0.27
N ILE A 82 19.01 -3.35 0.03
CA ILE A 82 17.85 -2.51 0.29
C ILE A 82 17.10 -2.36 -1.03
N GLU A 83 15.77 -2.53 -0.99
CA GLU A 83 14.89 -2.46 -2.17
C GLU A 83 15.23 -3.49 -3.26
N PRO A 84 15.25 -4.78 -2.97
CA PRO A 84 15.62 -5.81 -3.96
C PRO A 84 14.66 -5.85 -5.17
N LEU A 85 13.46 -5.30 -5.03
CA LEU A 85 12.46 -5.15 -6.09
C LEU A 85 12.21 -3.68 -6.44
N ASN A 86 13.23 -2.83 -6.37
CA ASN A 86 13.10 -1.39 -6.60
C ASN A 86 12.26 -1.09 -7.85
N ALA A 87 11.17 -0.34 -7.70
CA ALA A 87 10.19 -0.10 -8.73
C ALA A 87 10.78 0.54 -10.00
N LYS A 88 11.82 1.38 -9.85
CA LYS A 88 12.45 2.12 -10.96
C LYS A 88 13.49 1.30 -11.70
N THR A 89 14.22 0.43 -11.02
CA THR A 89 15.39 -0.26 -11.56
C THR A 89 15.21 -1.75 -11.80
N PHE A 90 14.21 -2.37 -11.14
CA PHE A 90 13.92 -3.79 -11.32
C PHE A 90 13.47 -4.09 -12.75
N LYS A 91 14.13 -5.04 -13.40
CA LYS A 91 13.77 -5.47 -14.76
C LYS A 91 12.51 -6.34 -14.71
N ARG A 92 11.35 -5.71 -14.88
CA ARG A 92 10.05 -6.40 -14.92
C ARG A 92 9.88 -7.22 -16.21
N SER A 93 9.17 -8.33 -16.10
CA SER A 93 8.72 -9.09 -17.29
C SER A 93 7.40 -8.51 -17.80
N SER A 94 7.05 -8.81 -19.06
CA SER A 94 5.79 -8.35 -19.68
C SER A 94 4.53 -9.04 -19.15
N ILE A 95 4.62 -9.98 -18.24
CA ILE A 95 3.46 -10.72 -17.71
C ILE A 95 2.45 -9.79 -17.02
N TRP A 96 2.89 -8.65 -16.47
CA TRP A 96 1.99 -7.65 -15.91
C TRP A 96 1.00 -7.08 -16.94
N ILE A 97 1.37 -7.05 -18.24
CA ILE A 97 0.47 -6.64 -19.34
C ILE A 97 -0.63 -7.70 -19.55
N GLU A 98 -0.31 -8.97 -19.39
CA GLU A 98 -1.30 -10.05 -19.42
C GLU A 98 -2.27 -9.89 -18.25
N TYR A 99 -1.76 -9.62 -17.05
CA TYR A 99 -2.58 -9.31 -15.88
C TYR A 99 -3.49 -8.10 -16.12
N LEU A 100 -2.96 -7.03 -16.73
CA LEU A 100 -3.76 -5.86 -17.09
C LEU A 100 -4.91 -6.26 -18.02
N LYS A 101 -4.63 -6.99 -19.10
CA LYS A 101 -5.65 -7.44 -20.08
C LYS A 101 -6.73 -8.29 -19.41
N GLU A 102 -6.38 -9.19 -18.51
CA GLU A 102 -7.35 -10.02 -17.77
C GLU A 102 -8.20 -9.18 -16.78
N ILE A 103 -7.59 -8.23 -16.07
CA ILE A 103 -8.30 -7.29 -15.19
C ILE A 103 -9.31 -6.47 -15.99
N LEU A 104 -8.90 -5.87 -17.11
CA LEU A 104 -9.77 -5.09 -17.97
C LEU A 104 -10.95 -5.91 -18.51
N HIS A 105 -10.67 -7.14 -18.98
CA HIS A 105 -11.68 -8.06 -19.45
C HIS A 105 -12.72 -8.41 -18.37
N SER A 106 -12.29 -8.57 -17.13
CA SER A 106 -13.16 -8.87 -15.99
C SER A 106 -14.06 -7.69 -15.61
N ILE A 107 -13.56 -6.45 -15.74
CA ILE A 107 -14.27 -5.23 -15.33
C ILE A 107 -15.22 -4.73 -16.41
N LYS A 108 -14.85 -4.86 -17.69
CA LYS A 108 -15.60 -4.31 -18.83
C LYS A 108 -17.10 -4.60 -18.83
N PRO A 109 -17.60 -5.82 -18.47
CA PRO A 109 -19.04 -6.11 -18.43
C PRO A 109 -19.82 -5.32 -17.37
N LYS A 110 -19.15 -4.79 -16.35
CA LYS A 110 -19.74 -4.04 -15.22
C LYS A 110 -19.49 -2.52 -15.33
N ALA A 111 -18.72 -2.11 -16.32
CA ALA A 111 -18.25 -0.74 -16.49
C ALA A 111 -19.36 0.19 -16.97
N ASN A 112 -19.38 1.41 -16.47
CA ASN A 112 -20.16 2.51 -17.07
C ASN A 112 -19.50 2.99 -18.37
N GLU A 113 -20.13 3.94 -19.08
CA GLU A 113 -19.63 4.45 -20.36
C GLU A 113 -18.22 5.05 -20.26
N GLN A 114 -17.93 5.80 -19.21
CA GLN A 114 -16.62 6.44 -19.00
C GLN A 114 -15.52 5.40 -18.77
N VAL A 115 -15.75 4.44 -17.87
CA VAL A 115 -14.82 3.35 -17.59
C VAL A 115 -14.62 2.47 -18.83
N THR A 116 -15.70 2.21 -19.59
CA THR A 116 -15.62 1.46 -20.85
C THR A 116 -14.73 2.17 -21.88
N ALA A 117 -14.87 3.48 -22.03
CA ALA A 117 -14.02 4.28 -22.92
C ALA A 117 -12.55 4.22 -22.51
N THR A 118 -12.25 4.31 -21.21
CA THR A 118 -10.88 4.17 -20.69
C THR A 118 -10.32 2.78 -20.99
N ILE A 119 -11.09 1.73 -20.74
CA ILE A 119 -10.68 0.34 -21.04
C ILE A 119 -10.36 0.19 -22.53
N GLU A 120 -11.23 0.67 -23.42
CA GLU A 120 -11.01 0.60 -24.86
C GLU A 120 -9.77 1.38 -25.33
N ASN A 121 -9.45 2.49 -24.67
CA ASN A 121 -8.24 3.24 -24.94
C ASN A 121 -6.97 2.47 -24.50
N ILE A 122 -7.00 1.79 -23.36
CA ILE A 122 -5.90 0.94 -22.90
C ILE A 122 -5.74 -0.28 -23.81
N GLU A 123 -6.83 -0.92 -24.22
CA GLU A 123 -6.82 -2.08 -25.13
C GLU A 123 -6.24 -1.76 -26.52
N LYS A 124 -6.32 -0.51 -26.96
CA LYS A 124 -5.74 -0.03 -28.25
C LYS A 124 -4.26 0.32 -28.14
N ALA A 125 -3.76 0.54 -26.93
CA ALA A 125 -2.36 0.87 -26.73
C ALA A 125 -1.44 -0.32 -27.05
N SER A 126 -0.31 -0.04 -27.68
CA SER A 126 0.73 -1.02 -27.90
C SER A 126 1.42 -1.42 -26.59
N ASP A 127 2.01 -2.59 -26.53
CA ASP A 127 2.78 -3.05 -25.37
C ASP A 127 3.91 -2.04 -25.01
N LYS A 128 4.48 -1.35 -26.02
CA LYS A 128 5.48 -0.29 -25.81
C LYS A 128 4.89 0.93 -25.09
N GLU A 129 3.73 1.41 -25.49
CA GLU A 129 3.06 2.52 -24.83
C GLU A 129 2.64 2.15 -23.41
N LEU A 130 2.17 0.92 -23.17
CA LEU A 130 1.89 0.40 -21.83
C LEU A 130 3.15 0.38 -20.97
N GLU A 131 4.29 -0.07 -21.50
CA GLU A 131 5.57 -0.08 -20.79
C GLU A 131 6.08 1.35 -20.47
N GLU A 132 5.85 2.32 -21.34
CA GLU A 132 6.17 3.74 -21.09
C GLU A 132 5.31 4.29 -19.96
N MET A 133 3.98 4.10 -20.00
CA MET A 133 3.07 4.51 -18.92
C MET A 133 3.42 3.84 -17.58
N ALA A 134 3.72 2.54 -17.58
CA ALA A 134 4.16 1.84 -16.38
C ALA A 134 5.47 2.42 -15.81
N THR A 135 6.41 2.78 -16.68
CA THR A 135 7.68 3.39 -16.27
C THR A 135 7.46 4.75 -15.61
N HIS A 136 6.62 5.60 -16.17
CA HIS A 136 6.24 6.89 -15.57
C HIS A 136 5.60 6.71 -14.20
N LEU A 137 4.62 5.83 -14.08
CA LEU A 137 3.97 5.56 -12.79
C LEU A 137 4.94 5.05 -11.73
N LEU A 138 5.81 4.09 -12.07
CA LEU A 138 6.80 3.53 -11.16
C LEU A 138 7.91 4.54 -10.81
N SER A 139 8.15 5.53 -11.66
CA SER A 139 9.06 6.66 -11.41
C SER A 139 8.42 7.79 -10.61
N GLN A 140 7.13 7.68 -10.28
CA GLN A 140 6.33 8.71 -9.60
C GLN A 140 6.10 9.97 -10.47
N GLU A 141 6.17 9.83 -11.79
CA GLU A 141 5.86 10.86 -12.78
C GLU A 141 4.36 10.80 -13.14
N PHE A 142 3.50 10.91 -12.12
CA PHE A 142 2.05 10.65 -12.25
C PHE A 142 1.34 11.58 -13.23
N ASN A 143 1.84 12.79 -13.40
CA ASN A 143 1.31 13.77 -14.36
C ASN A 143 1.49 13.37 -15.84
N LEU A 144 2.31 12.36 -16.14
CA LEU A 144 2.51 11.86 -17.51
C LEU A 144 1.55 10.73 -17.89
N VAL A 145 0.71 10.28 -16.96
CA VAL A 145 -0.29 9.24 -17.20
C VAL A 145 -1.64 9.71 -16.69
N SER A 146 -2.65 9.69 -17.55
CA SER A 146 -4.00 10.11 -17.14
C SER A 146 -4.51 9.25 -15.98
N THR A 147 -5.16 9.89 -15.00
CA THR A 147 -5.55 9.26 -13.72
C THR A 147 -6.51 8.08 -13.91
N ASP A 148 -7.36 8.11 -14.93
CA ASP A 148 -8.28 7.04 -15.28
C ASP A 148 -7.56 5.76 -15.75
N LYS A 149 -6.45 5.89 -16.49
CA LYS A 149 -5.60 4.76 -16.93
C LYS A 149 -4.67 4.29 -15.81
N ALA A 150 -4.18 5.22 -14.99
CA ALA A 150 -3.24 4.94 -13.92
C ALA A 150 -3.77 3.88 -12.95
N VAL A 151 -5.05 3.92 -12.57
CA VAL A 151 -5.69 2.95 -11.68
C VAL A 151 -5.56 1.53 -12.20
N PHE A 152 -5.83 1.28 -13.47
CA PHE A 152 -5.78 -0.06 -14.06
C PHE A 152 -4.34 -0.57 -14.23
N ILE A 153 -3.45 0.29 -14.73
CA ILE A 153 -2.05 -0.04 -14.91
C ILE A 153 -1.41 -0.35 -13.55
N TRP A 154 -1.69 0.49 -12.54
CA TRP A 154 -1.17 0.26 -11.18
C TRP A 154 -1.72 -1.01 -10.56
N ALA A 155 -3.00 -1.34 -10.76
CA ALA A 155 -3.58 -2.58 -10.27
C ALA A 155 -2.84 -3.82 -10.81
N ALA A 156 -2.50 -3.82 -12.10
CA ALA A 156 -1.74 -4.91 -12.71
C ALA A 156 -0.29 -4.96 -12.21
N LEU A 157 0.37 -3.81 -12.08
CA LEU A 157 1.73 -3.69 -11.54
C LEU A 157 1.76 -4.12 -10.07
N SER A 158 0.81 -3.67 -9.25
CA SER A 158 0.73 -4.06 -7.84
C SER A 158 0.56 -5.57 -7.68
N LEU A 159 -0.31 -6.20 -8.48
CA LEU A 159 -0.46 -7.66 -8.50
C LEU A 159 0.86 -8.38 -8.85
N TYR A 160 1.60 -7.85 -9.81
CA TYR A 160 2.91 -8.41 -10.19
C TYR A 160 3.95 -8.26 -9.07
N TRP A 161 4.09 -7.04 -8.49
CA TRP A 161 5.04 -6.78 -7.40
C TRP A 161 4.69 -7.52 -6.11
N LEU A 162 3.40 -7.65 -5.77
CA LEU A 162 2.96 -8.44 -4.63
C LEU A 162 3.41 -9.89 -4.75
N GLN A 163 3.26 -10.50 -5.92
CA GLN A 163 3.68 -11.88 -6.17
C GLN A 163 5.21 -12.05 -6.15
N LEU A 164 5.97 -11.05 -6.60
CA LEU A 164 7.43 -11.03 -6.44
C LEU A 164 7.83 -10.94 -4.98
N ALA A 165 7.21 -10.03 -4.21
CA ALA A 165 7.50 -9.85 -2.80
C ALA A 165 7.24 -11.12 -1.98
N GLN A 166 6.21 -11.91 -2.34
CA GLN A 166 5.92 -13.20 -1.72
C GLN A 166 7.04 -14.24 -1.91
N GLN A 167 7.86 -14.08 -2.92
CA GLN A 167 8.95 -15.01 -3.22
C GLN A 167 10.25 -14.66 -2.49
N ILE A 168 10.32 -13.49 -1.83
CA ILE A 168 11.45 -13.09 -1.00
C ILE A 168 11.48 -13.97 0.27
N PRO A 169 12.61 -14.59 0.62
CA PRO A 169 12.72 -15.36 1.85
C PRO A 169 12.47 -14.48 3.09
N HIS A 170 11.53 -14.88 3.95
CA HIS A 170 11.13 -14.12 5.14
C HIS A 170 12.23 -13.90 6.20
N ASN A 171 13.32 -14.64 6.10
CA ASN A 171 14.50 -14.54 6.97
C ASN A 171 15.65 -13.72 6.35
N SER A 172 15.46 -13.16 5.15
CA SER A 172 16.39 -12.17 4.63
C SER A 172 16.22 -10.88 5.44
N ARG A 173 16.99 -10.74 6.53
CA ARG A 173 17.00 -9.53 7.34
C ARG A 173 17.65 -8.42 6.55
N GLN A 174 16.91 -7.40 6.29
CA GLN A 174 17.48 -6.10 5.93
C GLN A 174 17.95 -5.45 7.24
N GLU A 175 19.23 -5.62 7.58
CA GLU A 175 19.85 -4.91 8.70
C GLU A 175 19.99 -3.43 8.29
N GLY A 176 19.59 -2.53 9.18
CA GLY A 176 19.91 -1.10 9.08
C GLY A 176 18.85 -0.23 8.41
N THR A 177 17.59 -0.62 8.40
CA THR A 177 16.49 0.18 7.84
C THR A 177 15.72 0.97 8.90
N ASP A 178 16.40 1.57 9.85
CA ASP A 178 15.75 2.51 10.75
C ASP A 178 15.29 3.73 9.96
N ASN A 179 13.98 4.04 10.06
CA ASN A 179 13.37 5.26 9.55
C ASN A 179 13.23 5.37 8.02
N LEU A 180 12.73 4.36 7.36
CA LEU A 180 12.45 4.41 5.93
C LEU A 180 11.11 5.10 5.63
N HIS A 181 11.15 6.16 4.82
CA HIS A 181 9.97 6.82 4.25
C HIS A 181 9.30 5.98 3.16
N TYR A 182 10.10 5.19 2.46
CA TYR A 182 9.69 4.36 1.34
C TYR A 182 9.81 2.87 1.68
N CYS A 183 9.09 2.06 0.94
CA CYS A 183 9.06 0.62 1.16
C CYS A 183 10.46 0.00 0.99
N PRO A 184 11.00 -0.73 2.00
CA PRO A 184 12.30 -1.37 1.92
C PRO A 184 12.38 -2.51 0.90
N VAL A 185 11.25 -2.94 0.35
CA VAL A 185 11.17 -4.00 -0.65
C VAL A 185 11.22 -3.44 -2.07
N CYS A 186 10.46 -2.37 -2.36
CA CYS A 186 10.32 -1.86 -3.73
C CYS A 186 10.55 -0.36 -3.90
N GLY A 187 10.82 0.40 -2.83
CA GLY A 187 11.07 1.84 -2.90
C GLY A 187 9.84 2.70 -3.18
N SER A 188 8.62 2.12 -3.15
CA SER A 188 7.39 2.90 -3.38
C SER A 188 6.89 3.57 -2.10
N ALA A 189 6.09 4.64 -2.28
CA ALA A 189 5.48 5.37 -1.18
C ALA A 189 4.48 4.50 -0.39
N PRO A 190 4.24 4.78 0.90
CA PRO A 190 3.16 4.15 1.65
C PRO A 190 1.79 4.64 1.19
N VAL A 191 0.75 3.85 1.46
CA VAL A 191 -0.66 4.29 1.41
C VAL A 191 -1.02 5.04 2.69
N ALA A 192 -0.83 4.36 3.80
CA ALA A 192 -1.14 4.80 5.15
C ALA A 192 -0.29 4.02 6.17
N SER A 193 -0.38 4.38 7.44
CA SER A 193 0.15 3.57 8.52
C SER A 193 -0.98 2.90 9.31
N VAL A 194 -0.70 1.69 9.82
CA VAL A 194 -1.64 0.92 10.63
C VAL A 194 -1.00 0.59 11.98
N VAL A 195 -1.72 0.84 13.05
CA VAL A 195 -1.35 0.40 14.40
C VAL A 195 -2.04 -0.94 14.65
N HIS A 196 -1.22 -1.99 14.69
CA HIS A 196 -1.68 -3.37 14.76
C HIS A 196 -2.19 -3.79 16.16
N ILE A 197 -2.98 -4.85 16.20
CA ILE A 197 -3.40 -5.60 17.38
C ILE A 197 -2.79 -7.01 17.37
N GLY A 198 -3.02 -7.80 18.41
CA GLY A 198 -2.54 -9.18 18.50
C GLY A 198 -1.05 -9.27 18.83
N THR A 199 -0.29 -10.11 18.12
CA THR A 199 1.14 -10.33 18.37
C THR A 199 2.00 -9.09 18.16
N SER A 200 1.56 -8.17 17.30
CA SER A 200 2.19 -6.87 17.02
C SER A 200 1.45 -5.70 17.69
N GLN A 201 0.77 -5.97 18.83
CA GLN A 201 -0.06 -4.97 19.48
C GLN A 201 0.67 -3.66 19.77
N GLY A 202 0.10 -2.56 19.29
CA GLY A 202 0.62 -1.22 19.46
C GLY A 202 1.80 -0.88 18.55
N LEU A 203 2.30 -1.81 17.73
CA LEU A 203 3.31 -1.52 16.72
C LEU A 203 2.66 -0.85 15.52
N ARG A 204 3.36 0.15 14.97
CA ARG A 204 2.99 0.86 13.76
C ARG A 204 3.72 0.26 12.56
N TYR A 205 2.98 -0.02 11.51
CA TYR A 205 3.52 -0.41 10.21
C TYR A 205 3.00 0.52 9.13
N LEU A 206 3.85 0.84 8.17
CA LEU A 206 3.48 1.54 6.94
C LEU A 206 3.13 0.50 5.89
N HIS A 207 2.04 0.70 5.15
CA HIS A 207 1.56 -0.21 4.11
C HIS A 207 1.97 0.29 2.73
N CYS A 208 2.66 -0.53 1.94
CA CYS A 208 3.18 -0.17 0.62
C CYS A 208 2.06 -0.04 -0.43
N SER A 209 2.09 1.01 -1.23
CA SER A 209 1.13 1.24 -2.32
C SER A 209 1.31 0.30 -3.52
N LEU A 210 2.49 -0.33 -3.68
CA LEU A 210 2.80 -1.16 -4.85
C LEU A 210 2.92 -2.65 -4.50
N CYS A 211 3.88 -3.05 -3.66
CA CYS A 211 4.14 -4.45 -3.37
C CYS A 211 3.35 -5.00 -2.19
N GLU A 212 2.52 -4.18 -1.55
CA GLU A 212 1.63 -4.55 -0.43
C GLU A 212 2.35 -5.07 0.83
N SER A 213 3.68 -4.92 0.88
CA SER A 213 4.44 -5.23 2.10
C SER A 213 4.21 -4.13 3.14
N GLU A 214 4.32 -4.50 4.42
CA GLU A 214 4.27 -3.54 5.52
C GLU A 214 5.62 -3.49 6.21
N TRP A 215 6.07 -2.28 6.63
CA TRP A 215 7.33 -2.14 7.37
C TRP A 215 7.14 -1.33 8.64
N ASN A 216 7.88 -1.74 9.68
CA ASN A 216 7.78 -1.12 10.98
C ASN A 216 8.36 0.29 10.97
N LEU A 217 7.64 1.22 11.57
CA LEU A 217 8.11 2.57 11.87
C LEU A 217 7.79 2.93 13.32
N VAL A 218 8.72 3.57 13.99
CA VAL A 218 8.53 4.03 15.38
C VAL A 218 7.33 4.97 15.46
N ARG A 219 6.51 4.83 16.51
CA ARG A 219 5.41 5.76 16.79
C ARG A 219 5.96 7.13 17.20
N ALA A 220 5.15 8.16 16.99
CA ALA A 220 5.55 9.55 17.28
C ALA A 220 6.81 10.01 16.53
N GLN A 221 6.89 9.65 15.26
CA GLN A 221 7.91 10.09 14.33
C GLN A 221 7.26 10.39 12.99
N CYS A 222 7.63 11.52 12.39
CA CYS A 222 7.15 11.88 11.05
C CYS A 222 7.59 10.86 10.01
N THR A 223 6.62 10.39 9.21
CA THR A 223 6.86 9.42 8.12
C THR A 223 7.64 10.01 6.95
N ASN A 224 7.81 11.34 6.89
CA ASN A 224 8.44 12.02 5.76
C ASN A 224 9.81 12.65 6.11
N CYS A 225 9.97 13.30 7.28
CA CYS A 225 11.22 13.98 7.62
C CYS A 225 11.92 13.41 8.86
N ASN A 226 11.37 12.37 9.49
CA ASN A 226 11.89 11.72 10.70
C ASN A 226 11.85 12.58 11.98
N GLU A 227 11.36 13.80 11.94
CA GLU A 227 11.23 14.64 13.13
C GLU A 227 10.20 14.07 14.11
N HIS A 228 10.45 14.33 15.41
CA HIS A 228 9.61 13.82 16.52
C HIS A 228 8.80 14.94 17.19
N LYS A 229 9.00 16.17 16.75
CA LYS A 229 8.34 17.36 17.27
C LYS A 229 7.24 17.81 16.30
N ASN A 230 6.36 18.69 16.79
CA ASN A 230 5.32 19.32 15.96
C ASN A 230 4.44 18.30 15.19
N LEU A 231 4.20 17.12 15.80
CA LEU A 231 3.27 16.14 15.28
C LEU A 231 1.89 16.36 15.88
N GLU A 232 0.87 16.45 15.04
CA GLU A 232 -0.52 16.59 15.44
C GLU A 232 -1.39 15.50 14.79
N MET A 233 -2.53 15.21 15.43
CA MET A 233 -3.50 14.24 14.93
C MET A 233 -4.81 14.96 14.62
N TRP A 234 -5.28 14.78 13.39
CA TRP A 234 -6.53 15.36 12.89
C TRP A 234 -7.52 14.27 12.51
N SER A 235 -8.80 14.53 12.70
CA SER A 235 -9.92 13.67 12.29
C SER A 235 -11.15 14.51 11.98
N LEU A 236 -12.07 13.97 11.16
CA LEU A 236 -13.24 14.73 10.72
C LEU A 236 -14.31 14.90 11.80
N ASN A 237 -14.67 13.83 12.51
CA ASN A 237 -15.88 13.81 13.34
C ASN A 237 -15.63 13.48 14.82
N GLU A 238 -14.56 12.76 15.14
CA GLU A 238 -14.28 12.25 16.48
C GLU A 238 -12.80 12.35 16.82
N GLU A 239 -12.47 12.83 18.00
CA GLU A 239 -11.09 12.94 18.48
C GLU A 239 -10.33 11.60 18.43
N LEU A 240 -11.02 10.51 18.70
CA LEU A 240 -10.47 9.15 18.70
C LEU A 240 -11.01 8.31 17.53
N ALA A 241 -11.15 8.91 16.35
CA ALA A 241 -11.57 8.22 15.13
C ALA A 241 -10.67 7.05 14.75
N LEU A 242 -11.24 6.09 14.00
CA LEU A 242 -10.53 4.95 13.42
C LEU A 242 -9.40 5.39 12.48
N VAL A 243 -9.67 6.36 11.62
CA VAL A 243 -8.73 6.96 10.68
C VAL A 243 -8.44 8.39 11.11
N ARG A 244 -7.17 8.74 11.21
CA ARG A 244 -6.70 10.09 11.50
C ARG A 244 -5.59 10.48 10.54
N ALA A 245 -5.39 11.76 10.34
CA ALA A 245 -4.19 12.29 9.68
C ALA A 245 -3.15 12.65 10.75
N GLU A 246 -1.96 12.09 10.66
CA GLU A 246 -0.79 12.51 11.42
C GLU A 246 -0.05 13.55 10.59
N THR A 247 -0.10 14.80 11.03
CA THR A 247 0.55 15.94 10.37
C THR A 247 1.89 16.25 11.03
N CYS A 248 2.81 16.81 10.26
CA CYS A 248 4.10 17.32 10.73
C CYS A 248 4.22 18.80 10.42
N GLY A 249 4.32 19.64 11.45
CA GLY A 249 4.52 21.07 11.30
C GLY A 249 5.91 21.47 10.76
N ASP A 250 6.89 20.56 10.83
CA ASP A 250 8.25 20.86 10.37
C ASP A 250 8.38 20.72 8.83
N CYS A 251 7.81 19.67 8.23
CA CYS A 251 7.89 19.44 6.79
C CYS A 251 6.55 19.68 6.06
N GLN A 252 5.53 20.12 6.76
CA GLN A 252 4.18 20.42 6.21
C GLN A 252 3.57 19.23 5.43
N SER A 253 3.84 18.02 5.89
CA SER A 253 3.26 16.81 5.29
C SER A 253 2.34 16.08 6.26
N TYR A 254 1.50 15.18 5.72
CA TYR A 254 0.69 14.27 6.52
C TYR A 254 0.66 12.87 5.91
N LEU A 255 0.39 11.89 6.77
CA LEU A 255 0.03 10.54 6.38
C LEU A 255 -1.12 10.07 7.26
N LYS A 256 -2.09 9.35 6.69
CA LYS A 256 -3.16 8.75 7.48
C LYS A 256 -2.65 7.62 8.34
N ILE A 257 -3.18 7.53 9.56
CA ILE A 257 -2.90 6.48 10.52
C ILE A 257 -4.21 5.83 10.97
N MET A 258 -4.23 4.51 11.00
CA MET A 258 -5.39 3.70 11.29
C MET A 258 -5.15 2.81 12.50
N PHE A 259 -6.20 2.58 13.30
CA PHE A 259 -6.11 1.91 14.58
C PHE A 259 -6.95 0.63 14.59
N GLN A 260 -6.32 -0.54 14.44
CA GLN A 260 -7.02 -1.83 14.49
C GLN A 260 -7.70 -2.11 15.83
N GLU A 261 -7.30 -1.46 16.91
CA GLU A 261 -7.99 -1.56 18.20
C GLU A 261 -9.43 -1.00 18.16
N LYS A 262 -9.72 -0.08 17.21
CA LYS A 262 -11.04 0.50 16.99
C LYS A 262 -11.91 -0.36 16.08
N ASP A 263 -11.32 -0.90 15.04
CA ASP A 263 -11.95 -1.86 14.13
C ASP A 263 -10.89 -2.85 13.60
N PRO A 264 -10.95 -4.12 14.01
CA PRO A 264 -10.01 -5.14 13.51
C PRO A 264 -10.09 -5.39 12.01
N ASN A 265 -11.15 -4.93 11.34
CA ASN A 265 -11.34 -5.09 9.90
C ASN A 265 -10.77 -3.92 9.08
N VAL A 266 -10.21 -2.89 9.74
CA VAL A 266 -9.58 -1.76 9.02
C VAL A 266 -8.56 -2.28 8.01
N GLU A 267 -8.59 -1.70 6.81
CA GLU A 267 -7.71 -2.08 5.70
C GLU A 267 -7.10 -0.81 5.09
N ALA A 268 -5.77 -0.80 4.96
CA ALA A 268 -5.02 0.40 4.65
C ALA A 268 -5.51 1.14 3.39
N VAL A 269 -5.75 0.42 2.29
CA VAL A 269 -6.19 1.03 1.02
C VAL A 269 -7.67 1.41 1.03
N ALA A 270 -8.52 0.52 1.57
CA ALA A 270 -9.96 0.73 1.56
C ALA A 270 -10.41 1.88 2.47
N ASP A 271 -9.91 1.89 3.70
CA ASP A 271 -10.26 2.94 4.67
C ASP A 271 -9.59 4.28 4.33
N ASP A 272 -8.42 4.26 3.69
CA ASP A 272 -7.80 5.46 3.16
C ASP A 272 -8.65 6.07 2.03
N LEU A 273 -9.11 5.24 1.08
CA LEU A 273 -9.98 5.70 0.00
C LEU A 273 -11.31 6.26 0.52
N ALA A 274 -11.94 5.58 1.46
CA ALA A 274 -13.21 6.01 2.04
C ALA A 274 -13.10 7.28 2.90
N SER A 275 -11.91 7.65 3.33
CA SER A 275 -11.66 8.87 4.12
C SER A 275 -11.05 10.00 3.33
N ILE A 276 -11.28 10.08 2.02
CA ILE A 276 -10.70 11.11 1.13
C ILE A 276 -11.08 12.55 1.53
N PHE A 277 -12.20 12.74 2.19
CA PHE A 277 -12.59 14.07 2.72
C PHE A 277 -11.61 14.59 3.79
N LEU A 278 -10.92 13.69 4.48
CA LEU A 278 -9.83 14.08 5.40
C LEU A 278 -8.61 14.57 4.63
N ASP A 279 -8.34 14.05 3.42
CA ASP A 279 -7.25 14.54 2.57
C ASP A 279 -7.54 15.98 2.12
N ILE A 280 -8.77 16.27 1.68
CA ILE A 280 -9.19 17.62 1.27
C ILE A 280 -9.01 18.60 2.44
N GLU A 281 -9.43 18.23 3.65
CA GLU A 281 -9.28 19.07 4.84
C GLU A 281 -7.80 19.33 5.17
N MET A 282 -6.92 18.34 5.00
CA MET A 282 -5.48 18.52 5.26
C MET A 282 -4.82 19.42 4.21
N GLU A 283 -5.19 19.27 2.95
CA GLU A 283 -4.71 20.13 1.85
C GLU A 283 -5.15 21.58 2.03
N GLU A 284 -6.41 21.82 2.42
CA GLU A 284 -6.92 23.16 2.76
C GLU A 284 -6.17 23.80 3.94
N LYS A 285 -5.64 22.99 4.86
CA LYS A 285 -4.78 23.43 5.97
C LYS A 285 -3.30 23.62 5.56
N GLY A 286 -2.95 23.33 4.31
CA GLY A 286 -1.61 23.50 3.76
C GLY A 286 -0.65 22.33 4.00
N PHE A 287 -1.17 21.14 4.34
CA PHE A 287 -0.36 19.94 4.46
C PHE A 287 -0.36 19.15 3.16
N ALA A 288 0.82 18.77 2.69
CA ALA A 288 0.99 17.90 1.52
C ALA A 288 0.90 16.42 1.93
N ARG A 289 0.19 15.62 1.14
CA ARG A 289 0.11 14.17 1.36
C ARG A 289 1.46 13.50 1.08
N SER A 290 1.95 12.67 1.99
CA SER A 290 3.19 11.87 1.83
C SER A 290 2.94 10.43 1.41
N GLY A 291 1.69 10.04 1.15
CA GLY A 291 1.28 8.72 0.73
C GLY A 291 0.62 8.69 -0.65
N LEU A 292 0.45 7.48 -1.21
CA LEU A 292 -0.24 7.24 -2.47
C LEU A 292 -1.30 6.15 -2.29
N ASN A 293 -2.56 6.46 -2.60
CA ASN A 293 -3.59 5.41 -2.71
C ASN A 293 -3.63 4.87 -4.15
N PRO A 294 -3.64 3.55 -4.37
CA PRO A 294 -3.72 2.92 -5.68
C PRO A 294 -4.94 3.30 -6.53
N PHE A 295 -5.95 3.90 -5.92
CA PHE A 295 -7.18 4.34 -6.57
C PHE A 295 -7.29 5.87 -6.69
N VAL A 296 -6.31 6.63 -6.17
CA VAL A 296 -6.31 8.11 -6.23
C VAL A 296 -4.92 8.58 -6.63
N PHE A 297 -4.75 8.90 -7.91
CA PHE A 297 -3.52 9.47 -8.43
C PHE A 297 -3.63 11.00 -8.48
N PRO A 298 -2.52 11.73 -8.26
CA PRO A 298 -2.48 13.17 -8.46
C PRO A 298 -2.89 13.51 -9.90
N ALA A 299 -3.84 14.44 -10.04
CA ALA A 299 -4.20 14.99 -11.35
C ALA A 299 -3.17 16.06 -11.78
N GLU A 300 -3.10 16.34 -13.08
CA GLU A 300 -2.40 17.53 -13.54
C GLU A 300 -3.02 18.78 -12.88
N GLU A 301 -2.17 19.66 -12.36
CA GLU A 301 -2.63 21.02 -12.00
C GLU A 301 -3.04 21.72 -13.31
N VAL A 302 -4.34 22.02 -13.44
CA VAL A 302 -4.92 22.73 -14.58
C VAL A 302 -4.62 24.21 -14.46
#